data_efdf6e8587e332f0d0302022f9e7fd85
#
_entry.id   efdf6e8587e332f0d0302022f9e7fd85
#
_cell.length_a   1.000
_cell.length_b   1.000
_cell.length_c   1.000
_cell.angle_alpha   90.00
_cell.angle_beta   90.00
_cell.angle_gamma   90.00
#
_symmetry.space_group_name_H-M   'P 1'
#
loop_
_entity.id
_entity.type
_entity.pdbx_description
1 polymer ?
#
loop_
_entity_poly.entity_id
_entity_poly.type
_entity_poly.pdbx_seq_one_letter_code
_entity_poly.pdbx_strand_id
1 'polypeptide(L)'
;HFGIGGAAFATLIAKIPCALIGLILLTKSNQLIRISFKNFVFDQKMIRAIIKIGLPTAIGGSTMQLGTLIMTRNVNVYGYIATSAYGIGNKINSLITMPASGVGSAVSTIVGQNMGAGNTERAKKTFHYSLKMCTLFLLILGFIFSRRPVSQTMVSFFSTDAKVTLWLQTIYPLLHSGALQTLFIMYHRDCSRDVGIH
;
A
#
# COMPACT_ATOMS: atom_id res chain seq x y z
N HIS A 1 -21.37 19.11 17.37
CA HIS A 1 -21.54 17.90 16.55
C HIS A 1 -21.53 18.26 15.06
N PHE A 2 -20.34 18.24 14.44
CA PHE A 2 -20.16 18.64 13.04
C PHE A 2 -20.38 17.46 12.05
N GLY A 3 -20.80 16.29 12.52
CA GLY A 3 -21.09 15.13 11.68
C GLY A 3 -19.97 14.80 10.68
N ILE A 4 -20.35 14.44 9.46
CA ILE A 4 -19.40 14.08 8.36
C ILE A 4 -18.53 15.29 7.98
N GLY A 5 -19.06 16.52 8.01
CA GLY A 5 -18.30 17.74 7.76
C GLY A 5 -17.16 17.95 8.76
N GLY A 6 -17.37 17.63 10.04
CA GLY A 6 -16.34 17.73 11.07
C GLY A 6 -15.14 16.79 10.82
N ALA A 7 -15.39 15.59 10.35
CA ALA A 7 -14.32 14.64 9.97
C ALA A 7 -13.48 15.16 8.79
N ALA A 8 -14.12 15.78 7.79
CA ALA A 8 -13.44 16.41 6.67
C ALA A 8 -12.57 17.58 7.10
N PHE A 9 -13.11 18.48 7.95
CA PHE A 9 -12.37 19.61 8.52
C PHE A 9 -11.18 19.17 9.38
N ALA A 10 -11.35 18.15 10.24
CA ALA A 10 -10.27 17.60 11.04
C ALA A 10 -9.11 17.08 10.17
N THR A 11 -9.43 16.40 9.06
CA THR A 11 -8.42 15.90 8.12
C THR A 11 -7.68 17.05 7.43
N LEU A 12 -8.37 18.12 7.03
CA LEU A 12 -7.73 19.30 6.44
C LEU A 12 -6.81 20.01 7.43
N ILE A 13 -7.29 20.26 8.65
CA ILE A 13 -6.52 20.90 9.72
C ILE A 13 -5.25 20.08 10.05
N ALA A 14 -5.34 18.76 10.03
CA ALA A 14 -4.18 17.90 10.28
C ALA A 14 -3.15 17.91 9.13
N LYS A 15 -3.60 18.06 7.89
CA LYS A 15 -2.71 18.06 6.71
C LYS A 15 -2.00 19.40 6.46
N ILE A 16 -2.62 20.52 6.81
CA ILE A 16 -2.05 21.87 6.61
C ILE A 16 -0.71 22.04 7.36
N PRO A 17 -0.60 21.76 8.68
CA PRO A 17 0.67 21.85 9.38
C PRO A 17 1.74 20.92 8.83
N CYS A 18 1.36 19.71 8.44
CA CYS A 18 2.30 18.74 7.84
C CYS A 18 2.90 19.29 6.53
N ALA A 19 2.07 19.85 5.66
CA ALA A 19 2.52 20.47 4.42
C ALA A 19 3.41 21.69 4.66
N LEU A 20 3.04 22.56 5.61
CA LEU A 20 3.82 23.74 5.98
C LEU A 20 5.19 23.37 6.55
N ILE A 21 5.24 22.43 7.48
CA ILE A 21 6.50 21.93 8.05
C ILE A 21 7.38 21.32 6.95
N GLY A 22 6.82 20.50 6.08
CA GLY A 22 7.54 19.94 4.94
C GLY A 22 8.13 21.01 4.02
N LEU A 23 7.35 22.03 3.69
CA LEU A 23 7.79 23.15 2.87
C LEU A 23 8.90 23.97 3.55
N ILE A 24 8.76 24.26 4.84
CA ILE A 24 9.78 24.99 5.63
C ILE A 24 11.09 24.19 5.69
N LEU A 25 11.02 22.88 5.92
CA LEU A 25 12.18 22.02 5.96
C LEU A 25 12.91 22.00 4.59
N LEU A 26 12.18 21.93 3.49
CA LEU A 26 12.74 21.91 2.14
C LEU A 26 13.30 23.26 1.69
N THR A 27 12.80 24.37 2.23
CA THR A 27 13.27 25.73 1.87
C THR A 27 14.37 26.25 2.77
N LYS A 28 14.35 25.93 4.08
CA LYS A 28 15.29 26.47 5.09
C LYS A 28 16.43 25.54 5.46
N SER A 29 16.33 24.26 5.16
CA SER A 29 17.33 23.28 5.61
C SER A 29 18.62 23.35 4.77
N ASN A 30 19.77 23.20 5.45
CA ASN A 30 21.09 22.99 4.83
C ASN A 30 21.23 21.55 4.25
N GLN A 31 20.14 20.94 3.86
CA GLN A 31 20.14 19.57 3.32
C GLN A 31 20.52 19.57 1.83
N LEU A 32 20.94 18.39 1.36
CA LEU A 32 21.36 18.13 -0.03
C LEU A 32 20.30 18.51 -1.09
N ILE A 33 19.02 18.54 -0.71
CA ILE A 33 17.90 18.89 -1.60
C ILE A 33 17.27 20.16 -1.08
N ARG A 34 17.40 21.25 -1.85
CA ARG A 34 16.81 22.55 -1.55
C ARG A 34 15.94 23.00 -2.71
N ILE A 35 14.69 23.30 -2.44
CA ILE A 35 13.79 23.90 -3.42
C ILE A 35 14.13 25.40 -3.51
N SER A 36 14.62 25.84 -4.65
CA SER A 36 14.82 27.27 -4.95
C SER A 36 13.88 27.70 -6.06
N PHE A 37 13.01 28.64 -5.74
CA PHE A 37 12.07 29.21 -6.72
C PHE A 37 12.74 30.26 -7.63
N LYS A 38 13.94 30.73 -7.26
CA LYS A 38 14.63 31.82 -8.00
C LYS A 38 15.23 31.39 -9.35
N ASN A 39 15.56 30.12 -9.53
CA ASN A 39 16.21 29.59 -10.74
C ASN A 39 15.39 28.40 -11.29
N PHE A 40 14.09 28.56 -11.41
CA PHE A 40 13.25 27.51 -11.98
C PHE A 40 13.49 27.41 -13.48
N VAL A 41 14.14 26.33 -13.90
CA VAL A 41 14.33 26.00 -15.33
C VAL A 41 13.39 24.86 -15.68
N PHE A 42 12.58 25.07 -16.70
CA PHE A 42 11.66 24.08 -17.21
C PHE A 42 12.43 23.05 -18.05
N ASP A 43 12.75 21.90 -17.47
CA ASP A 43 13.43 20.82 -18.19
C ASP A 43 12.40 19.85 -18.81
N GLN A 44 12.16 20.03 -20.11
CA GLN A 44 11.26 19.22 -20.88
C GLN A 44 11.65 17.73 -20.95
N LYS A 45 12.96 17.43 -20.87
CA LYS A 45 13.46 16.04 -20.87
C LYS A 45 13.07 15.32 -19.58
N MET A 46 13.23 16.00 -18.45
CA MET A 46 12.87 15.49 -17.14
C MET A 46 11.35 15.25 -17.03
N ILE A 47 10.54 16.20 -17.49
CA ILE A 47 9.09 16.09 -17.51
C ILE A 47 8.65 14.91 -18.38
N ARG A 48 9.21 14.74 -19.56
CA ARG A 48 8.91 13.60 -20.43
C ARG A 48 9.28 12.27 -19.78
N ALA A 49 10.41 12.19 -19.06
CA ALA A 49 10.82 11.01 -18.32
C ALA A 49 9.82 10.66 -17.19
N ILE A 50 9.38 11.69 -16.44
CA ILE A 50 8.36 11.52 -15.39
C ILE A 50 7.04 11.01 -15.96
N ILE A 51 6.57 11.61 -17.06
CA ILE A 51 5.32 11.19 -17.70
C ILE A 51 5.44 9.77 -18.26
N LYS A 52 6.56 9.42 -18.87
CA LYS A 52 6.81 8.09 -19.45
C LYS A 52 6.74 6.97 -18.39
N ILE A 53 7.15 7.24 -17.15
CA ILE A 53 7.10 6.29 -16.05
C ILE A 53 5.77 6.40 -15.30
N GLY A 54 5.31 7.61 -15.05
CA GLY A 54 4.11 7.89 -14.25
C GLY A 54 2.82 7.48 -14.93
N LEU A 55 2.71 7.67 -16.26
CA LEU A 55 1.47 7.36 -16.98
C LEU A 55 1.13 5.86 -16.96
N PRO A 56 2.03 4.92 -17.29
CA PRO A 56 1.75 3.49 -17.17
C PRO A 56 1.43 3.07 -15.73
N THR A 57 2.13 3.64 -14.75
CA THR A 57 1.88 3.37 -13.32
C THR A 57 0.50 3.86 -12.90
N ALA A 58 0.09 5.05 -13.35
CA ALA A 58 -1.23 5.62 -13.07
C ALA A 58 -2.34 4.78 -13.71
N ILE A 59 -2.17 4.34 -14.96
CA ILE A 59 -3.13 3.45 -15.64
C ILE A 59 -3.28 2.13 -14.86
N GLY A 60 -2.17 1.51 -14.45
CA GLY A 60 -2.18 0.29 -13.63
C GLY A 60 -2.92 0.48 -12.31
N GLY A 61 -2.66 1.57 -11.60
CA GLY A 61 -3.34 1.93 -10.37
C GLY A 61 -4.85 2.18 -10.57
N SER A 62 -5.21 2.89 -11.63
CA SER A 62 -6.61 3.16 -11.99
C SER A 62 -7.37 1.87 -12.32
N THR A 63 -6.75 0.96 -13.06
CA THR A 63 -7.35 -0.35 -13.39
C THR A 63 -7.63 -1.16 -12.12
N MET A 64 -6.71 -1.15 -11.16
CA MET A 64 -6.90 -1.82 -9.87
C MET A 64 -8.06 -1.21 -9.07
N GLN A 65 -8.20 0.11 -9.09
CA GLN A 65 -9.32 0.81 -8.43
C GLN A 65 -10.66 0.52 -9.10
N LEU A 66 -10.70 0.45 -10.44
CA LEU A 66 -11.90 0.01 -11.17
C LEU A 66 -12.31 -1.41 -10.79
N GLY A 67 -11.36 -2.34 -10.65
CA GLY A 67 -11.62 -3.69 -10.15
C GLY A 67 -12.27 -3.68 -8.76
N THR A 68 -11.76 -2.86 -7.86
CA THR A 68 -12.33 -2.69 -6.52
C THR A 68 -13.75 -2.12 -6.54
N LEU A 69 -14.03 -1.15 -7.42
CA LEU A 69 -15.36 -0.58 -7.61
C LEU A 69 -16.37 -1.62 -8.12
N ILE A 70 -15.98 -2.42 -9.12
CA ILE A 70 -16.81 -3.50 -9.66
C ILE A 70 -17.11 -4.54 -8.56
N MET A 71 -16.11 -4.93 -7.79
CA MET A 71 -16.29 -5.84 -6.66
C MET A 71 -17.24 -5.27 -5.62
N THR A 72 -17.07 -4.02 -5.23
CA THR A 72 -17.94 -3.34 -4.27
C THR A 72 -19.38 -3.28 -4.77
N ARG A 73 -19.59 -2.98 -6.06
CA ARG A 73 -20.91 -2.99 -6.68
C ARG A 73 -21.58 -4.38 -6.59
N ASN A 74 -20.84 -5.43 -6.93
CA ASN A 74 -21.36 -6.79 -6.87
C ASN A 74 -21.70 -7.22 -5.43
N VAL A 75 -20.86 -6.86 -4.47
CA VAL A 75 -21.12 -7.16 -3.05
C VAL A 75 -22.36 -6.42 -2.54
N ASN A 76 -22.60 -5.18 -2.97
CA ASN A 76 -23.76 -4.38 -2.55
C ASN A 76 -25.11 -5.01 -2.95
N VAL A 77 -25.15 -5.82 -4.02
CA VAL A 77 -26.37 -6.55 -4.42
C VAL A 77 -26.81 -7.56 -3.36
N TYR A 78 -25.89 -8.09 -2.56
CA TYR A 78 -26.19 -9.05 -1.48
C TYR A 78 -26.64 -8.38 -0.17
N GLY A 79 -26.78 -7.06 -0.19
CA GLY A 79 -27.34 -6.28 0.91
C GLY A 79 -26.32 -5.85 1.98
N TYR A 80 -26.87 -5.20 3.03
CA TYR A 80 -26.09 -4.51 4.07
C TYR A 80 -25.07 -5.41 4.79
N ILE A 81 -25.45 -6.65 5.12
CA ILE A 81 -24.58 -7.57 5.87
C ILE A 81 -23.31 -7.90 5.06
N ALA A 82 -23.48 -8.23 3.78
CA ALA A 82 -22.36 -8.55 2.89
C ALA A 82 -21.45 -7.34 2.67
N THR A 83 -22.04 -6.16 2.46
CA THR A 83 -21.29 -4.90 2.27
C THR A 83 -20.49 -4.53 3.52
N SER A 84 -21.08 -4.64 4.70
CA SER A 84 -20.40 -4.39 5.97
C SER A 84 -19.26 -5.39 6.21
N ALA A 85 -19.51 -6.67 5.96
CA ALA A 85 -18.48 -7.71 6.08
C ALA A 85 -17.31 -7.47 5.11
N TYR A 86 -17.59 -7.13 3.86
CA TYR A 86 -16.57 -6.78 2.86
C TYR A 86 -15.74 -5.56 3.28
N GLY A 87 -16.40 -4.52 3.80
CA GLY A 87 -15.74 -3.31 4.30
C GLY A 87 -14.79 -3.60 5.47
N ILE A 88 -15.23 -4.41 6.44
CA ILE A 88 -14.40 -4.83 7.58
C ILE A 88 -13.25 -5.72 7.11
N GLY A 89 -13.49 -6.67 6.20
CA GLY A 89 -12.45 -7.50 5.61
C GLY A 89 -11.36 -6.68 4.93
N ASN A 90 -11.73 -5.67 4.16
CA ASN A 90 -10.78 -4.74 3.55
C ASN A 90 -9.99 -3.93 4.58
N LYS A 91 -10.59 -3.52 5.69
CA LYS A 91 -9.91 -2.83 6.79
C LYS A 91 -8.84 -3.72 7.42
N ILE A 92 -9.17 -4.96 7.72
CA ILE A 92 -8.24 -5.94 8.30
C ILE A 92 -7.11 -6.23 7.30
N ASN A 93 -7.42 -6.44 6.01
CA ASN A 93 -6.42 -6.63 4.99
C ASN A 93 -5.46 -5.43 4.87
N SER A 94 -5.98 -4.22 4.96
CA SER A 94 -5.16 -2.99 4.95
C SER A 94 -4.20 -2.94 6.14
N LEU A 95 -4.62 -3.36 7.34
CA LEU A 95 -3.73 -3.43 8.50
C LEU A 95 -2.59 -4.42 8.31
N ILE A 96 -2.87 -5.57 7.67
CA ILE A 96 -1.85 -6.60 7.39
C ILE A 96 -0.86 -6.12 6.32
N THR A 97 -1.34 -5.42 5.29
CA THR A 97 -0.50 -4.98 4.15
C THR A 97 0.22 -3.65 4.39
N MET A 98 -0.22 -2.85 5.35
CA MET A 98 0.36 -1.53 5.67
C MET A 98 1.87 -1.58 5.97
N PRO A 99 2.39 -2.50 6.80
CA PRO A 99 3.83 -2.61 7.03
C PRO A 99 4.62 -2.97 5.77
N ALA A 100 4.07 -3.86 4.93
CA ALA A 100 4.71 -4.22 3.66
C ALA A 100 4.80 -3.04 2.69
N SER A 101 3.76 -2.20 2.63
CA SER A 101 3.77 -0.96 1.85
C SER A 101 4.83 0.03 2.35
N GLY A 102 5.01 0.13 3.67
CA GLY A 102 6.06 0.96 4.29
C GLY A 102 7.46 0.49 3.90
N VAL A 103 7.72 -0.82 3.99
CA VAL A 103 9.01 -1.39 3.56
C VAL A 103 9.20 -1.20 2.06
N GLY A 104 8.19 -1.43 1.22
CA GLY A 104 8.25 -1.20 -0.22
C GLY A 104 8.64 0.23 -0.59
N SER A 105 8.08 1.22 0.09
CA SER A 105 8.44 2.63 -0.08
C SER A 105 9.90 2.92 0.30
N ALA A 106 10.38 2.38 1.42
CA ALA A 106 11.77 2.51 1.85
C ALA A 106 12.75 1.85 0.87
N VAL A 107 12.41 0.65 0.38
CA VAL A 107 13.22 -0.07 -0.62
C VAL A 107 13.33 0.72 -1.91
N SER A 108 12.23 1.27 -2.41
CA SER A 108 12.21 2.09 -3.62
C SER A 108 13.20 3.27 -3.49
N THR A 109 13.22 3.94 -2.33
CA THR A 109 14.15 5.05 -2.06
C THR A 109 15.60 4.57 -2.03
N ILE A 110 15.92 3.49 -1.29
CA ILE A 110 17.29 2.98 -1.16
C ILE A 110 17.81 2.45 -2.50
N VAL A 111 16.98 1.74 -3.26
CA VAL A 111 17.34 1.24 -4.60
C VAL A 111 17.60 2.42 -5.53
N GLY A 112 16.71 3.43 -5.55
CA GLY A 112 16.90 4.63 -6.36
C GLY A 112 18.20 5.37 -6.05
N GLN A 113 18.55 5.55 -4.77
CA GLN A 113 19.80 6.16 -4.35
C GLN A 113 21.04 5.35 -4.79
N ASN A 114 21.02 4.04 -4.62
CA ASN A 114 22.14 3.19 -5.02
C ASN A 114 22.29 3.12 -6.54
N MET A 115 21.19 3.10 -7.29
CA MET A 115 21.21 3.16 -8.76
C MET A 115 21.77 4.51 -9.24
N GLY A 116 21.35 5.61 -8.63
CA GLY A 116 21.86 6.94 -8.94
C GLY A 116 23.37 7.13 -8.62
N ALA A 117 23.88 6.39 -7.63
CA ALA A 117 25.29 6.33 -7.27
C ALA A 117 26.11 5.32 -8.11
N GLY A 118 25.49 4.61 -9.08
CA GLY A 118 26.16 3.59 -9.89
C GLY A 118 26.38 2.25 -9.19
N ASN A 119 25.90 2.09 -7.94
CA ASN A 119 26.09 0.89 -7.12
C ASN A 119 24.99 -0.17 -7.38
N THR A 120 24.94 -0.71 -8.59
CA THR A 120 23.89 -1.69 -9.02
C THR A 120 23.86 -2.96 -8.18
N GLU A 121 25.03 -3.48 -7.78
CA GLU A 121 25.13 -4.65 -6.92
C GLU A 121 24.49 -4.43 -5.54
N ARG A 122 24.69 -3.26 -4.95
CA ARG A 122 24.08 -2.90 -3.68
C ARG A 122 22.57 -2.71 -3.81
N ALA A 123 22.11 -2.16 -4.93
CA ALA A 123 20.69 -2.02 -5.24
C ALA A 123 20.00 -3.40 -5.33
N LYS A 124 20.59 -4.35 -6.07
CA LYS A 124 20.10 -5.74 -6.18
C LYS A 124 20.04 -6.44 -4.82
N LYS A 125 21.13 -6.36 -4.04
CA LYS A 125 21.18 -6.94 -2.69
C LYS A 125 20.08 -6.36 -1.78
N THR A 126 19.91 -5.05 -1.77
CA THR A 126 18.84 -4.39 -0.99
C THR A 126 17.47 -4.91 -1.39
N PHE A 127 17.18 -5.01 -2.68
CA PHE A 127 15.91 -5.53 -3.18
C PHE A 127 15.65 -6.97 -2.70
N HIS A 128 16.62 -7.87 -2.88
CA HIS A 128 16.48 -9.28 -2.48
C HIS A 128 16.30 -9.46 -0.97
N TYR A 129 17.10 -8.75 -0.16
CA TYR A 129 16.93 -8.83 1.30
C TYR A 129 15.58 -8.29 1.76
N SER A 130 15.14 -7.20 1.20
CA SER A 130 13.84 -6.59 1.53
C SER A 130 12.69 -7.49 1.10
N LEU A 131 12.78 -8.12 -0.07
CA LEU A 131 11.78 -9.08 -0.54
C LEU A 131 11.66 -10.27 0.42
N LYS A 132 12.79 -10.88 0.80
CA LYS A 132 12.81 -11.99 1.78
C LYS A 132 12.22 -11.57 3.11
N MET A 133 12.61 -10.40 3.62
CA MET A 133 12.12 -9.86 4.89
C MET A 133 10.60 -9.58 4.85
N CYS A 134 10.11 -8.94 3.78
CA CYS A 134 8.68 -8.71 3.61
C CYS A 134 7.89 -10.01 3.49
N THR A 135 8.38 -10.97 2.71
CA THR A 135 7.73 -12.27 2.53
C THR A 135 7.63 -13.01 3.87
N LEU A 136 8.74 -13.09 4.61
CA LEU A 136 8.76 -13.73 5.93
C LEU A 136 7.80 -13.05 6.90
N PHE A 137 7.81 -11.72 6.93
CA PHE A 137 6.94 -10.94 7.79
C PHE A 137 5.45 -11.16 7.47
N LEU A 138 5.08 -11.11 6.19
CA LEU A 138 3.72 -11.36 5.75
C LEU A 138 3.27 -12.80 5.98
N LEU A 139 4.18 -13.79 5.85
CA LEU A 139 3.88 -15.18 6.19
C LEU A 139 3.61 -15.34 7.69
N ILE A 140 4.42 -14.73 8.54
CA ILE A 140 4.23 -14.77 10.00
C ILE A 140 2.89 -14.11 10.37
N LEU A 141 2.63 -12.90 9.87
CA LEU A 141 1.35 -12.21 10.10
C LEU A 141 0.20 -13.04 9.56
N GLY A 142 0.31 -13.55 8.33
CA GLY A 142 -0.70 -14.39 7.71
C GLY A 142 -1.01 -15.63 8.55
N PHE A 143 0.00 -16.30 9.08
CA PHE A 143 -0.17 -17.44 9.96
C PHE A 143 -0.86 -17.07 11.27
N ILE A 144 -0.47 -15.96 11.90
CA ILE A 144 -1.09 -15.45 13.13
C ILE A 144 -2.57 -15.14 12.90
N PHE A 145 -2.88 -14.39 11.82
CA PHE A 145 -4.25 -13.97 11.52
C PHE A 145 -5.13 -15.10 10.96
N SER A 146 -4.54 -16.18 10.45
CA SER A 146 -5.25 -17.39 10.02
C SER A 146 -5.80 -18.21 11.20
N ARG A 147 -5.28 -17.98 12.42
CA ARG A 147 -5.77 -18.68 13.61
C ARG A 147 -7.14 -18.16 14.03
N ARG A 148 -8.12 -19.06 14.14
CA ARG A 148 -9.52 -18.75 14.48
C ARG A 148 -9.69 -17.78 15.67
N PRO A 149 -8.98 -17.93 16.82
CA PRO A 149 -9.17 -17.02 17.94
C PRO A 149 -8.74 -15.59 17.62
N VAL A 150 -7.66 -15.40 16.82
CA VAL A 150 -7.17 -14.07 16.46
C VAL A 150 -8.12 -13.40 15.45
N SER A 151 -8.58 -14.14 14.45
CA SER A 151 -9.54 -13.61 13.48
C SER A 151 -10.87 -13.23 14.13
N GLN A 152 -11.36 -14.03 15.07
CA GLN A 152 -12.58 -13.73 15.83
C GLN A 152 -12.44 -12.45 16.65
N THR A 153 -11.34 -12.29 17.39
CA THR A 153 -11.06 -11.09 18.18
C THR A 153 -10.97 -9.86 17.32
N MET A 154 -10.30 -9.94 16.16
CA MET A 154 -10.21 -8.83 15.22
C MET A 154 -11.56 -8.44 14.67
N VAL A 155 -12.38 -9.40 14.25
CA VAL A 155 -13.71 -9.12 13.73
C VAL A 155 -14.61 -8.51 14.79
N SER A 156 -14.59 -9.01 16.03
CA SER A 156 -15.38 -8.48 17.15
C SER A 156 -14.98 -7.06 17.54
N PHE A 157 -13.72 -6.65 17.29
CA PHE A 157 -13.27 -5.29 17.50
C PHE A 157 -13.91 -4.29 16.51
N PHE A 158 -14.16 -4.73 15.27
CA PHE A 158 -14.74 -3.87 14.22
C PHE A 158 -16.25 -3.93 14.12
N SER A 159 -16.89 -5.01 14.59
CA SER A 159 -18.34 -5.18 14.52
C SER A 159 -18.88 -5.91 15.74
N THR A 160 -19.95 -5.35 16.30
CA THR A 160 -20.77 -5.98 17.37
C THR A 160 -21.95 -6.79 16.80
N ASP A 161 -22.18 -6.74 15.49
CA ASP A 161 -23.28 -7.46 14.85
C ASP A 161 -22.89 -8.94 14.63
N ALA A 162 -23.61 -9.82 15.32
CA ALA A 162 -23.37 -11.27 15.28
C ALA A 162 -23.48 -11.86 13.86
N LYS A 163 -24.36 -11.32 13.01
CA LYS A 163 -24.55 -11.80 11.63
C LYS A 163 -23.37 -11.44 10.73
N VAL A 164 -22.84 -10.22 10.86
CA VAL A 164 -21.63 -9.77 10.15
C VAL A 164 -20.42 -10.57 10.61
N THR A 165 -20.31 -10.83 11.90
CA THR A 165 -19.23 -11.63 12.49
C THR A 165 -19.22 -13.06 11.96
N LEU A 166 -20.38 -13.72 11.92
CA LEU A 166 -20.51 -15.09 11.40
C LEU A 166 -20.14 -15.16 9.91
N TRP A 167 -20.58 -14.20 9.13
CA TRP A 167 -20.28 -14.10 7.69
C TRP A 167 -18.79 -13.93 7.44
N LEU A 168 -18.14 -13.05 8.18
CA LEU A 168 -16.69 -12.84 8.10
C LEU A 168 -15.89 -14.08 8.51
N GLN A 169 -16.30 -14.80 9.55
CA GLN A 169 -15.63 -16.03 9.99
C GLN A 169 -15.66 -17.13 8.92
N THR A 170 -16.70 -17.16 8.11
CA THR A 170 -16.84 -18.13 7.01
C THR A 170 -15.99 -17.76 5.80
N ILE A 171 -15.87 -16.47 5.47
CA ILE A 171 -15.21 -16.01 4.24
C ILE A 171 -13.73 -15.66 4.49
N TYR A 172 -13.37 -15.25 5.70
CA TYR A 172 -12.01 -14.78 6.03
C TYR A 172 -10.90 -15.81 5.69
N PRO A 173 -11.06 -17.12 5.96
CA PRO A 173 -10.09 -18.13 5.55
C PRO A 173 -9.90 -18.21 4.04
N LEU A 174 -10.96 -18.01 3.27
CA LEU A 174 -10.94 -18.03 1.80
C LEU A 174 -10.22 -16.80 1.21
N LEU A 175 -10.48 -15.63 1.77
CA LEU A 175 -9.80 -14.39 1.39
C LEU A 175 -8.31 -14.45 1.69
N HIS A 176 -7.93 -15.07 2.80
CA HIS A 176 -6.54 -15.17 3.23
C HIS A 176 -5.72 -16.16 2.40
N SER A 177 -6.33 -17.26 1.98
CA SER A 177 -5.68 -18.20 1.05
C SER A 177 -5.40 -17.55 -0.30
N GLY A 178 -6.27 -16.67 -0.79
CA GLY A 178 -6.08 -15.89 -2.01
C GLY A 178 -4.93 -14.87 -1.89
N ALA A 179 -4.77 -14.20 -0.75
CA ALA A 179 -3.66 -13.26 -0.52
C ALA A 179 -2.30 -13.97 -0.48
N LEU A 180 -2.22 -15.14 0.16
CA LEU A 180 -1.03 -15.98 0.16
C LEU A 180 -0.69 -16.49 -1.25
N GLN A 181 -1.70 -16.85 -2.02
CA GLN A 181 -1.54 -17.31 -3.40
C GLN A 181 -1.03 -16.18 -4.32
N THR A 182 -1.53 -14.97 -4.14
CA THR A 182 -1.07 -13.78 -4.88
C THR A 182 0.38 -13.44 -4.53
N LEU A 183 0.77 -13.51 -3.26
CA LEU A 183 2.16 -13.32 -2.81
C LEU A 183 3.09 -14.38 -3.39
N PHE A 184 2.67 -15.65 -3.41
CA PHE A 184 3.44 -16.74 -3.99
C PHE A 184 3.63 -16.58 -5.50
N ILE A 185 2.58 -16.16 -6.21
CA ILE A 185 2.63 -15.87 -7.66
C ILE A 185 3.53 -14.68 -7.95
N MET A 186 3.46 -13.60 -7.19
CA MET A 186 4.36 -12.44 -7.31
C MET A 186 5.82 -12.84 -7.08
N TYR A 187 6.08 -13.57 -6.00
CA TYR A 187 7.42 -14.06 -5.69
C TYR A 187 7.99 -14.95 -6.80
N HIS A 188 7.19 -15.86 -7.33
CA HIS A 188 7.64 -16.77 -8.41
C HIS A 188 7.85 -16.03 -9.73
N ARG A 189 7.03 -15.03 -10.04
CA ARG A 189 7.13 -14.23 -11.27
C ARG A 189 8.33 -13.29 -11.27
N ASP A 190 8.67 -12.71 -10.14
CA ASP A 190 9.84 -11.83 -10.02
C ASP A 190 11.14 -12.68 -9.98
N CYS A 191 11.13 -13.83 -9.31
CA CYS A 191 12.26 -14.75 -9.32
C CYS A 191 12.53 -15.35 -10.71
N SER A 192 11.51 -15.57 -11.54
CA SER A 192 11.69 -16.08 -12.91
C SER A 192 12.15 -15.00 -13.91
N ARG A 193 11.89 -13.72 -13.64
CA ARG A 193 12.40 -12.59 -14.45
C ARG A 193 13.87 -12.29 -14.21
N ASP A 194 14.35 -12.49 -12.99
CA ASP A 194 15.77 -12.25 -12.65
C ASP A 194 16.72 -13.30 -13.22
N VAL A 195 16.21 -14.47 -13.62
CA VAL A 195 17.02 -15.53 -14.28
C VAL A 195 17.16 -15.29 -15.79
N GLY A 196 16.42 -14.35 -16.36
CA GLY A 196 16.36 -14.07 -17.81
C GLY A 196 17.02 -12.77 -18.27
N ILE A 197 17.78 -12.07 -17.43
CA ILE A 197 18.51 -10.87 -17.84
C ILE A 197 19.97 -11.27 -18.12
N HIS A 198 20.22 -11.69 -19.34
CA HIS A 198 21.51 -11.56 -20.02
C HIS A 198 21.62 -10.20 -20.67
#